data_1241a6c66cbb3f00e1b6308d9eb78655
#
_entry.id   1241a6c66cbb3f00e1b6308d9eb78655
#
_cell.length_a   1.000
_cell.length_b   1.000
_cell.length_c   1.000
_cell.angle_alpha   90.00
_cell.angle_beta   90.00
_cell.angle_gamma   90.00
#
_symmetry.space_group_name_H-M   'P 1'
#
loop_
_entity.id
_entity.type
_entity.pdbx_description
1 polymer ?
#
loop_
_entity_poly.entity_id
_entity_poly.type
_entity_poly.pdbx_seq_one_letter_code
_entity_poly.pdbx_strand_id
1 'polypeptide(L)'
;MTDEQALIKTLDFQLDIQSDNESLLRDACLESRSVYNETIRLAKQGVDWDAIPDRVADDANLVKNTTQRVVAKALGAIENYYEYDDFSQPSHTKDGAYPLRANYEEGYNLSLTDDGDVAFRISAKPYKHVKGVLEGDDAHLDILKTALESDEWKIGTAEALFHNENAELHVNVTNTEQTVRDKQNSRTVIGVAVNEDHVALTALTADGVEDTLVIDFPEIKFERHRYFTMRKRVQNAGKDSIHDTLEGREERFVRDRLHKVSRHIVEWSRQFESPCIVFEDLKEMRDSIDYGTRMNRRLHHLPFRALQFYTSYKASFEGIPTAWISPEYTSQRCPMCGHTERGNRHKKRFKCKSCEHQDHSDRGASVNIAVKGVQKLDWNVPALNSLPVVRKVSTERRSLS
;
A
#
# COMPACT_ATOMS: atom_id res chain seq x y z
N MET A 1 4.71 -3.54 -26.15
CA MET A 1 4.24 -2.25 -25.61
C MET A 1 4.28 -2.42 -24.12
N THR A 2 5.26 -1.81 -23.45
CA THR A 2 5.38 -1.80 -21.99
C THR A 2 4.22 -0.96 -21.46
N ASP A 3 3.34 -1.56 -20.65
CA ASP A 3 2.32 -0.83 -19.89
C ASP A 3 3.07 0.11 -18.94
N GLU A 4 3.24 1.36 -19.35
CA GLU A 4 3.66 2.43 -18.45
C GLU A 4 2.54 2.62 -17.43
N GLN A 5 2.77 2.14 -16.23
CA GLN A 5 1.80 2.32 -15.13
C GLN A 5 1.77 3.79 -14.74
N ALA A 6 0.68 4.46 -15.09
CA ALA A 6 0.42 5.83 -14.67
C ALA A 6 0.41 5.94 -13.14
N LEU A 7 1.04 6.99 -12.62
CA LEU A 7 1.12 7.26 -11.19
C LEU A 7 -0.19 7.86 -10.68
N ILE A 8 -0.99 7.05 -9.98
CA ILE A 8 -2.24 7.48 -9.36
C ILE A 8 -1.99 7.76 -7.87
N LYS A 9 -2.32 8.96 -7.43
CA LYS A 9 -2.29 9.37 -6.02
C LYS A 9 -3.69 9.73 -5.54
N THR A 10 -4.02 9.33 -4.31
CA THR A 10 -5.24 9.80 -3.63
C THR A 10 -4.85 10.94 -2.69
N LEU A 11 -5.44 12.09 -2.88
CA LEU A 11 -5.31 13.27 -2.04
C LEU A 11 -6.53 13.33 -1.13
N ASP A 12 -6.34 13.57 0.16
CA ASP A 12 -7.38 13.66 1.17
C ASP A 12 -7.53 15.11 1.67
N PHE A 13 -8.77 15.57 1.74
CA PHE A 13 -9.13 16.92 2.14
C PHE A 13 -10.31 16.90 3.09
N GLN A 14 -10.36 17.85 4.03
CA GLN A 14 -11.56 18.18 4.80
C GLN A 14 -12.46 19.09 3.94
N LEU A 15 -13.76 18.91 4.09
CA LEU A 15 -14.74 19.75 3.40
C LEU A 15 -15.25 20.84 4.34
N ASP A 16 -14.84 22.11 4.13
CA ASP A 16 -15.52 23.26 4.73
C ASP A 16 -16.79 23.56 3.91
N ILE A 17 -17.91 23.02 4.39
CA ILE A 17 -19.20 23.06 3.67
C ILE A 17 -19.93 24.35 4.02
N GLN A 18 -20.30 25.13 3.00
CA GLN A 18 -21.19 26.28 3.18
C GLN A 18 -22.52 25.85 3.83
N SER A 19 -22.94 26.53 4.89
CA SER A 19 -24.05 26.22 5.78
C SER A 19 -25.28 25.60 5.12
N ASP A 20 -25.93 24.64 5.77
CA ASP A 20 -27.13 23.86 5.42
C ASP A 20 -26.93 22.66 4.46
N ASN A 21 -25.78 22.49 3.85
CA ASN A 21 -25.56 21.44 2.84
C ASN A 21 -24.91 20.14 3.39
N GLU A 22 -24.44 20.11 4.64
CA GLU A 22 -23.86 18.90 5.22
C GLU A 22 -24.87 17.75 5.32
N SER A 23 -26.12 18.08 5.73
CA SER A 23 -27.21 17.09 5.76
C SER A 23 -27.49 16.50 4.37
N LEU A 24 -27.41 17.32 3.32
CA LEU A 24 -27.60 16.85 1.94
C LEU A 24 -26.50 15.88 1.51
N LEU A 25 -25.23 16.13 1.87
CA LEU A 25 -24.13 15.23 1.60
C LEU A 25 -24.30 13.92 2.37
N ARG A 26 -24.66 14.00 3.64
CA ARG A 26 -24.92 12.82 4.50
C ARG A 26 -26.03 11.96 3.95
N ASP A 27 -27.15 12.56 3.51
CA ASP A 27 -28.25 11.86 2.86
C ASP A 27 -27.83 11.18 1.56
N ALA A 28 -26.97 11.83 0.76
CA ALA A 28 -26.46 11.24 -0.48
C ALA A 28 -25.50 10.05 -0.19
N CYS A 29 -24.68 10.12 0.85
CA CYS A 29 -23.84 9.00 1.29
C CYS A 29 -24.70 7.82 1.82
N LEU A 30 -25.80 8.09 2.51
CA LEU A 30 -26.74 7.05 2.93
C LEU A 30 -27.43 6.37 1.73
N GLU A 31 -27.81 7.14 0.75
CA GLU A 31 -28.36 6.64 -0.51
C GLU A 31 -27.31 5.81 -1.28
N SER A 32 -26.07 6.27 -1.34
CA SER A 32 -24.92 5.52 -1.90
C SER A 32 -24.77 4.14 -1.24
N ARG A 33 -24.95 4.05 0.08
CA ARG A 33 -24.99 2.77 0.80
C ARG A 33 -26.12 1.88 0.33
N SER A 34 -27.30 2.45 0.12
CA SER A 34 -28.47 1.67 -0.37
C SER A 34 -28.21 1.11 -1.77
N VAL A 35 -27.64 1.93 -2.67
CA VAL A 35 -27.21 1.51 -4.02
C VAL A 35 -26.18 0.37 -3.95
N TYR A 36 -25.15 0.52 -3.13
CA TYR A 36 -24.12 -0.52 -2.95
C TYR A 36 -24.73 -1.85 -2.45
N ASN A 37 -25.53 -1.80 -1.39
CA ASN A 37 -26.14 -2.97 -0.81
C ASN A 37 -27.11 -3.67 -1.78
N GLU A 38 -27.90 -2.91 -2.53
CA GLU A 38 -28.81 -3.44 -3.55
C GLU A 38 -28.02 -4.12 -4.69
N THR A 39 -26.92 -3.52 -5.14
CA THR A 39 -26.02 -4.13 -6.13
C THR A 39 -25.47 -5.48 -5.64
N ILE A 40 -24.97 -5.54 -4.40
CA ILE A 40 -24.48 -6.79 -3.80
C ILE A 40 -25.61 -7.83 -3.71
N ARG A 41 -26.82 -7.42 -3.34
CA ARG A 41 -27.98 -8.30 -3.25
C ARG A 41 -28.34 -8.91 -4.60
N LEU A 42 -28.45 -8.08 -5.64
CA LEU A 42 -28.80 -8.53 -6.99
C LEU A 42 -27.72 -9.48 -7.57
N ALA A 43 -26.47 -9.14 -7.42
CA ALA A 43 -25.37 -9.99 -7.89
C ALA A 43 -25.35 -11.36 -7.18
N LYS A 44 -25.59 -11.41 -5.86
CA LYS A 44 -25.68 -12.67 -5.11
C LYS A 44 -26.92 -13.49 -5.48
N GLN A 45 -27.95 -12.88 -6.02
CA GLN A 45 -29.14 -13.58 -6.55
C GLN A 45 -28.94 -14.10 -7.97
N GLY A 46 -27.79 -13.92 -8.57
CA GLY A 46 -27.47 -14.38 -9.92
C GLY A 46 -28.10 -13.53 -11.03
N VAL A 47 -28.45 -12.27 -10.73
CA VAL A 47 -28.87 -11.33 -11.76
C VAL A 47 -27.69 -11.04 -12.67
N ASP A 48 -27.94 -11.00 -13.99
CA ASP A 48 -26.92 -10.63 -14.96
C ASP A 48 -26.29 -9.26 -14.62
N TRP A 49 -24.97 -9.24 -14.54
CA TRP A 49 -24.23 -8.08 -14.10
C TRP A 49 -24.40 -6.86 -15.01
N ASP A 50 -24.59 -7.10 -16.30
CA ASP A 50 -24.87 -6.04 -17.29
C ASP A 50 -26.23 -5.39 -17.08
N ALA A 51 -27.18 -6.08 -16.47
CA ALA A 51 -28.52 -5.58 -16.18
C ALA A 51 -28.64 -4.88 -14.81
N ILE A 52 -27.68 -5.07 -13.90
CA ILE A 52 -27.73 -4.51 -12.55
C ILE A 52 -27.67 -2.96 -12.54
N PRO A 53 -26.76 -2.29 -13.32
CA PRO A 53 -26.70 -0.83 -13.31
C PRO A 53 -28.02 -0.13 -13.62
N ASP A 54 -28.74 -0.60 -14.61
CA ASP A 54 -30.04 -0.01 -15.00
C ASP A 54 -31.09 -0.24 -13.94
N ARG A 55 -31.19 -1.46 -13.39
CA ARG A 55 -32.15 -1.77 -12.32
C ARG A 55 -31.96 -0.96 -11.06
N VAL A 56 -30.71 -0.71 -10.68
CA VAL A 56 -30.38 0.05 -9.47
C VAL A 56 -30.57 1.54 -9.72
N ALA A 57 -30.31 2.03 -10.96
CA ALA A 57 -30.45 3.43 -11.31
C ALA A 57 -31.90 3.94 -11.31
N ASP A 58 -32.87 3.07 -11.64
CA ASP A 58 -34.29 3.41 -11.68
C ASP A 58 -34.84 3.79 -10.29
N ASP A 59 -34.32 3.18 -9.23
CA ASP A 59 -34.79 3.38 -7.85
C ASP A 59 -33.90 4.37 -7.06
N ALA A 60 -32.71 4.73 -7.58
CA ALA A 60 -31.74 5.53 -6.86
C ALA A 60 -32.01 7.04 -6.96
N ASN A 61 -32.04 7.73 -5.82
CA ASN A 61 -32.14 9.20 -5.77
C ASN A 61 -30.75 9.88 -5.74
N LEU A 62 -29.86 9.39 -6.60
CA LEU A 62 -28.52 9.94 -6.84
C LEU A 62 -28.39 10.41 -8.29
N VAL A 63 -27.35 11.19 -8.58
CA VAL A 63 -26.99 11.53 -9.96
C VAL A 63 -26.54 10.25 -10.68
N LYS A 64 -26.97 10.08 -11.94
CA LYS A 64 -26.71 8.86 -12.74
C LYS A 64 -25.23 8.44 -12.73
N ASN A 65 -24.30 9.37 -12.93
CA ASN A 65 -22.87 9.08 -12.89
C ASN A 65 -22.44 8.49 -11.54
N THR A 66 -22.86 9.11 -10.43
CA THR A 66 -22.58 8.64 -9.06
C THR A 66 -23.12 7.24 -8.85
N THR A 67 -24.38 6.98 -9.22
CA THR A 67 -24.99 5.64 -9.12
C THR A 67 -24.17 4.60 -9.87
N GLN A 68 -23.79 4.88 -11.12
CA GLN A 68 -22.96 3.96 -11.92
C GLN A 68 -21.61 3.69 -11.28
N ARG A 69 -20.96 4.69 -10.66
CA ARG A 69 -19.65 4.50 -9.97
C ARG A 69 -19.77 3.66 -8.69
N VAL A 70 -20.84 3.82 -7.94
CA VAL A 70 -21.12 2.99 -6.77
C VAL A 70 -21.39 1.55 -7.17
N VAL A 71 -22.20 1.32 -8.20
CA VAL A 71 -22.47 -0.01 -8.77
C VAL A 71 -21.19 -0.67 -9.24
N ALA A 72 -20.36 0.04 -10.03
CA ALA A 72 -19.08 -0.50 -10.51
C ALA A 72 -18.14 -0.88 -9.36
N LYS A 73 -18.11 -0.10 -8.27
CA LYS A 73 -17.32 -0.42 -7.08
C LYS A 73 -17.83 -1.68 -6.38
N ALA A 74 -19.14 -1.86 -6.30
CA ALA A 74 -19.75 -3.05 -5.69
C ALA A 74 -19.49 -4.31 -6.53
N LEU A 75 -19.65 -4.25 -7.83
CA LEU A 75 -19.36 -5.37 -8.75
C LEU A 75 -17.89 -5.73 -8.75
N GLY A 76 -16.98 -4.75 -8.82
CA GLY A 76 -15.54 -5.00 -8.72
C GLY A 76 -15.11 -5.62 -7.38
N ALA A 77 -15.80 -5.32 -6.28
CA ALA A 77 -15.53 -5.99 -5.01
C ALA A 77 -15.94 -7.47 -5.05
N ILE A 78 -17.02 -7.81 -5.77
CA ILE A 78 -17.44 -9.21 -5.97
C ILE A 78 -16.49 -9.94 -6.92
N GLU A 79 -16.07 -9.31 -8.02
CA GLU A 79 -15.11 -9.85 -8.96
C GLU A 79 -13.80 -10.20 -8.26
N ASN A 80 -13.24 -9.26 -7.50
CA ASN A 80 -12.02 -9.49 -6.72
C ASN A 80 -12.17 -10.67 -5.73
N TYR A 81 -13.35 -10.86 -5.15
CA TYR A 81 -13.60 -12.00 -4.27
C TYR A 81 -13.54 -13.34 -5.00
N TYR A 82 -13.99 -13.41 -6.25
CA TYR A 82 -13.95 -14.64 -7.04
C TYR A 82 -12.58 -14.88 -7.71
N GLU A 83 -11.82 -13.82 -8.00
CA GLU A 83 -10.53 -13.94 -8.66
C GLU A 83 -9.36 -14.17 -7.69
N TYR A 84 -9.48 -13.70 -6.45
CA TYR A 84 -8.37 -13.70 -5.48
C TYR A 84 -8.80 -14.28 -4.14
N ASP A 85 -8.11 -15.32 -3.67
CA ASP A 85 -8.38 -16.00 -2.39
C ASP A 85 -8.18 -15.11 -1.15
N ASP A 86 -7.48 -13.98 -1.29
CA ASP A 86 -7.17 -13.05 -0.19
C ASP A 86 -8.30 -12.05 0.13
N PHE A 87 -9.35 -11.97 -0.69
CA PHE A 87 -10.46 -11.05 -0.48
C PHE A 87 -11.62 -11.70 0.28
N SER A 88 -12.11 -11.01 1.29
CA SER A 88 -13.34 -11.44 1.99
C SER A 88 -14.56 -11.20 1.11
N GLN A 89 -15.55 -12.10 1.24
CA GLN A 89 -16.81 -11.95 0.50
C GLN A 89 -17.48 -10.60 0.81
N PRO A 90 -17.80 -9.77 -0.20
CA PRO A 90 -18.49 -8.52 0.01
C PRO A 90 -19.80 -8.70 0.75
N SER A 91 -20.00 -7.93 1.80
CA SER A 91 -21.20 -7.98 2.64
C SER A 91 -21.93 -6.65 2.59
N HIS A 92 -23.21 -6.68 3.00
CA HIS A 92 -23.98 -5.46 3.17
C HIS A 92 -23.34 -4.56 4.22
N THR A 93 -23.22 -3.28 3.92
CA THR A 93 -22.79 -2.28 4.89
C THR A 93 -23.94 -2.02 5.87
N LYS A 94 -23.75 -2.36 7.15
CA LYS A 94 -24.80 -2.26 8.16
C LYS A 94 -24.90 -0.89 8.80
N ASP A 95 -23.76 -0.27 9.11
CA ASP A 95 -23.65 0.98 9.85
C ASP A 95 -22.93 2.06 9.03
N GLY A 96 -23.27 3.32 9.32
CA GLY A 96 -22.65 4.49 8.71
C GLY A 96 -23.08 4.73 7.24
N ALA A 97 -22.58 5.82 6.70
CA ALA A 97 -22.73 6.18 5.31
C ALA A 97 -21.63 5.53 4.46
N TYR A 98 -21.98 5.17 3.24
CA TYR A 98 -21.04 4.70 2.25
C TYR A 98 -20.48 5.88 1.44
N PRO A 99 -19.21 5.85 0.98
CA PRO A 99 -18.66 6.95 0.19
C PRO A 99 -19.46 7.26 -1.06
N LEU A 100 -19.69 8.56 -1.28
CA LEU A 100 -20.30 9.06 -2.51
C LEU A 100 -19.20 9.19 -3.57
N ARG A 101 -19.21 8.33 -4.59
CA ARG A 101 -18.17 8.29 -5.63
C ARG A 101 -18.62 8.98 -6.91
N ALA A 102 -17.79 9.88 -7.41
CA ALA A 102 -18.10 10.69 -8.60
C ALA A 102 -16.87 10.89 -9.50
N ASN A 103 -17.11 11.09 -10.81
CA ASN A 103 -16.08 11.52 -11.75
C ASN A 103 -15.93 13.04 -11.72
N TYR A 104 -14.72 13.50 -12.00
CA TYR A 104 -14.43 14.91 -12.24
C TYR A 104 -15.24 15.42 -13.44
N GLU A 105 -15.70 16.68 -13.35
CA GLU A 105 -16.56 17.38 -14.32
C GLU A 105 -17.98 16.82 -14.52
N GLU A 106 -18.23 15.56 -14.18
CA GLU A 106 -19.56 14.93 -14.31
C GLU A 106 -20.34 14.93 -12.99
N GLY A 107 -19.71 14.50 -11.91
CA GLY A 107 -20.35 14.37 -10.59
C GLY A 107 -19.79 15.32 -9.53
N TYR A 108 -18.59 15.81 -9.73
CA TYR A 108 -18.00 16.88 -8.92
C TYR A 108 -17.09 17.77 -9.76
N ASN A 109 -16.88 19.00 -9.30
CA ASN A 109 -15.99 19.98 -9.91
C ASN A 109 -15.12 20.65 -8.84
N LEU A 110 -13.94 21.07 -9.25
CA LEU A 110 -13.00 21.87 -8.47
C LEU A 110 -12.65 23.12 -9.25
N SER A 111 -12.39 24.22 -8.54
CA SER A 111 -11.95 25.48 -9.15
C SER A 111 -11.13 26.28 -8.15
N LEU A 112 -10.21 27.12 -8.64
CA LEU A 112 -9.51 28.08 -7.80
C LEU A 112 -10.43 29.30 -7.53
N THR A 113 -10.40 29.78 -6.28
CA THR A 113 -11.02 31.04 -5.89
C THR A 113 -10.08 32.23 -6.15
N ASP A 114 -10.57 33.44 -6.09
CA ASP A 114 -9.74 34.66 -6.21
C ASP A 114 -8.71 34.78 -5.10
N ASP A 115 -8.97 34.18 -3.93
CA ASP A 115 -8.07 34.13 -2.76
C ASP A 115 -7.04 32.99 -2.86
N GLY A 116 -7.10 32.15 -3.91
CA GLY A 116 -6.20 31.03 -4.15
C GLY A 116 -6.55 29.75 -3.40
N ASP A 117 -7.74 29.65 -2.81
CA ASP A 117 -8.26 28.42 -2.22
C ASP A 117 -8.86 27.52 -3.29
N VAL A 118 -9.04 26.24 -2.99
CA VAL A 118 -9.69 25.28 -3.87
C VAL A 118 -11.15 25.11 -3.47
N ALA A 119 -12.06 25.66 -4.27
CA ALA A 119 -13.49 25.46 -4.11
C ALA A 119 -13.93 24.15 -4.73
N PHE A 120 -14.92 23.51 -4.12
CA PHE A 120 -15.54 22.29 -4.63
C PHE A 120 -17.05 22.46 -4.86
N ARG A 121 -17.57 21.67 -5.80
CA ARG A 121 -19.00 21.47 -6.03
C ARG A 121 -19.26 19.99 -6.26
N ILE A 122 -20.00 19.33 -5.36
CA ILE A 122 -20.38 17.91 -5.46
C ILE A 122 -21.87 17.83 -5.80
N SER A 123 -22.22 17.06 -6.82
CA SER A 123 -23.59 16.76 -7.21
C SER A 123 -24.13 15.64 -6.31
N ALA A 124 -24.70 16.00 -5.16
CA ALA A 124 -25.16 15.05 -4.16
C ALA A 124 -26.45 14.33 -4.58
N LYS A 125 -27.42 15.06 -5.15
CA LYS A 125 -28.67 14.53 -5.69
C LYS A 125 -29.01 15.25 -7.00
N PRO A 126 -29.96 14.76 -7.81
CA PRO A 126 -30.39 15.47 -9.02
C PRO A 126 -30.74 16.92 -8.71
N TYR A 127 -30.08 17.83 -9.42
CA TYR A 127 -30.22 19.29 -9.27
C TYR A 127 -29.85 19.88 -7.90
N LYS A 128 -29.30 19.09 -6.99
CA LYS A 128 -28.82 19.54 -5.66
C LYS A 128 -27.34 19.34 -5.52
N HIS A 129 -26.63 20.40 -5.13
CA HIS A 129 -25.20 20.44 -5.04
C HIS A 129 -24.74 20.86 -3.65
N VAL A 130 -23.67 20.25 -3.16
CA VAL A 130 -22.93 20.68 -1.98
C VAL A 130 -21.73 21.48 -2.46
N LYS A 131 -21.48 22.64 -1.83
CA LYS A 131 -20.40 23.55 -2.19
C LYS A 131 -19.64 23.97 -0.93
N GLY A 132 -18.37 24.31 -1.11
CA GLY A 132 -17.49 24.79 -0.06
C GLY A 132 -16.06 24.92 -0.55
N VAL A 133 -15.12 24.91 0.40
CA VAL A 133 -13.69 25.01 0.17
C VAL A 133 -12.99 23.77 0.74
N LEU A 134 -11.91 23.33 0.11
CA LEU A 134 -11.09 22.22 0.56
C LEU A 134 -10.06 22.72 1.57
N GLU A 135 -9.95 22.03 2.70
CA GLU A 135 -8.91 22.21 3.70
C GLU A 135 -8.05 20.94 3.80
N GLY A 136 -6.74 21.09 3.96
CA GLY A 136 -5.87 19.91 4.05
C GLY A 136 -4.40 20.25 4.13
N ASP A 137 -3.58 19.21 3.93
CA ASP A 137 -2.13 19.33 3.88
C ASP A 137 -1.68 20.19 2.68
N ASP A 138 -0.76 21.12 2.92
CA ASP A 138 -0.27 22.05 1.88
C ASP A 138 0.27 21.31 0.66
N ALA A 139 0.96 20.18 0.84
CA ALA A 139 1.50 19.39 -0.27
C ALA A 139 0.39 18.74 -1.12
N HIS A 140 -0.75 18.37 -0.53
CA HIS A 140 -1.91 17.87 -1.27
C HIS A 140 -2.63 19.01 -2.01
N LEU A 141 -2.77 20.16 -1.38
CA LEU A 141 -3.35 21.35 -2.00
C LEU A 141 -2.50 21.84 -3.17
N ASP A 142 -1.18 21.86 -3.05
CA ASP A 142 -0.26 22.26 -4.13
C ASP A 142 -0.38 21.36 -5.35
N ILE A 143 -0.42 20.03 -5.16
CA ILE A 143 -0.64 19.08 -6.26
C ILE A 143 -2.00 19.35 -6.94
N LEU A 144 -3.04 19.58 -6.15
CA LEU A 144 -4.37 19.80 -6.69
C LEU A 144 -4.47 21.14 -7.44
N LYS A 145 -3.82 22.19 -6.94
CA LYS A 145 -3.71 23.49 -7.63
C LYS A 145 -2.94 23.34 -8.94
N THR A 146 -1.83 22.63 -8.93
CA THR A 146 -1.07 22.31 -10.15
C THR A 146 -1.94 21.55 -11.16
N ALA A 147 -2.74 20.57 -10.68
CA ALA A 147 -3.64 19.81 -11.54
C ALA A 147 -4.80 20.65 -12.15
N LEU A 148 -5.15 21.76 -11.51
CA LEU A 148 -6.15 22.70 -12.02
C LEU A 148 -5.58 23.72 -13.00
N GLU A 149 -4.27 23.99 -12.95
CA GLU A 149 -3.60 25.03 -13.76
C GLU A 149 -2.78 24.46 -14.93
N SER A 150 -2.44 23.17 -14.89
CA SER A 150 -1.59 22.53 -15.90
C SER A 150 -2.05 21.12 -16.23
N ASP A 151 -1.56 20.56 -17.33
CA ASP A 151 -1.80 19.17 -17.73
C ASP A 151 -0.87 18.15 -17.07
N GLU A 152 -0.01 18.59 -16.13
CA GLU A 152 0.94 17.70 -15.43
C GLU A 152 0.24 16.61 -14.62
N TRP A 153 -0.92 16.95 -14.03
CA TRP A 153 -1.75 16.03 -13.28
C TRP A 153 -3.18 16.00 -13.84
N LYS A 154 -3.69 14.81 -14.04
CA LYS A 154 -5.10 14.61 -14.44
C LYS A 154 -5.94 14.31 -13.22
N ILE A 155 -6.97 15.12 -12.98
CA ILE A 155 -7.96 14.88 -11.91
C ILE A 155 -8.91 13.77 -12.36
N GLY A 156 -9.11 12.76 -11.49
CA GLY A 156 -9.91 11.58 -11.79
C GLY A 156 -11.18 11.48 -10.95
N THR A 157 -11.43 10.29 -10.39
CA THR A 157 -12.59 10.06 -9.51
C THR A 157 -12.33 10.61 -8.11
N ALA A 158 -13.39 11.04 -7.43
CA ALA A 158 -13.35 11.37 -6.02
C ALA A 158 -14.38 10.59 -5.21
N GLU A 159 -14.11 10.44 -3.91
CA GLU A 159 -15.03 9.88 -2.93
C GLU A 159 -15.26 10.88 -1.80
N ALA A 160 -16.51 11.34 -1.65
CA ALA A 160 -16.92 12.12 -0.50
C ALA A 160 -17.46 11.18 0.59
N LEU A 161 -16.98 11.32 1.82
CA LEU A 161 -17.33 10.45 2.94
C LEU A 161 -17.34 11.21 4.27
N PHE A 162 -17.85 10.55 5.31
CA PHE A 162 -17.79 11.06 6.68
C PHE A 162 -16.84 10.18 7.51
N HIS A 163 -15.88 10.82 8.16
CA HIS A 163 -15.01 10.19 9.15
C HIS A 163 -15.15 10.90 10.50
N ASN A 164 -15.64 10.17 11.52
CA ASN A 164 -15.90 10.75 12.86
C ASN A 164 -16.68 12.09 12.83
N GLU A 165 -17.74 12.15 12.04
CA GLU A 165 -18.59 13.32 11.80
C GLU A 165 -18.02 14.42 10.89
N ASN A 166 -16.73 14.39 10.58
CA ASN A 166 -16.14 15.30 9.60
C ASN A 166 -16.39 14.82 8.18
N ALA A 167 -16.75 15.75 7.29
CA ALA A 167 -16.89 15.48 5.88
C ALA A 167 -15.53 15.58 5.18
N GLU A 168 -15.18 14.57 4.39
CA GLU A 168 -13.91 14.47 3.68
C GLU A 168 -14.14 14.24 2.18
N LEU A 169 -13.20 14.71 1.35
CA LEU A 169 -13.12 14.40 -0.07
C LEU A 169 -11.76 13.77 -0.38
N HIS A 170 -11.80 12.55 -0.89
CA HIS A 170 -10.62 11.86 -1.38
C HIS A 170 -10.59 11.94 -2.90
N VAL A 171 -9.62 12.66 -3.46
CA VAL A 171 -9.48 12.91 -4.90
C VAL A 171 -8.36 12.08 -5.47
N ASN A 172 -8.64 11.28 -6.50
CA ASN A 172 -7.60 10.59 -7.24
C ASN A 172 -7.03 11.50 -8.32
N VAL A 173 -5.72 11.66 -8.33
CA VAL A 173 -4.98 12.37 -9.38
C VAL A 173 -3.97 11.44 -10.02
N THR A 174 -3.74 11.61 -11.31
CA THR A 174 -2.79 10.83 -12.10
C THR A 174 -1.72 11.78 -12.65
N ASN A 175 -0.45 11.53 -12.31
CA ASN A 175 0.63 12.29 -12.95
C ASN A 175 0.80 11.79 -14.39
N THR A 176 0.77 12.71 -15.36
CA THR A 176 0.84 12.41 -16.79
C THR A 176 2.28 12.41 -17.32
N GLU A 177 3.19 13.07 -16.61
CA GLU A 177 4.58 13.23 -17.02
C GLU A 177 5.50 12.23 -16.33
N GLN A 178 5.15 11.81 -15.11
CA GLN A 178 6.00 10.92 -14.32
C GLN A 178 5.62 9.46 -14.57
N THR A 179 6.45 8.75 -15.31
CA THR A 179 6.34 7.31 -15.49
C THR A 179 7.31 6.59 -14.57
N VAL A 180 6.90 5.41 -14.07
CA VAL A 180 7.84 4.52 -13.38
C VAL A 180 8.89 4.08 -14.40
N ARG A 181 10.15 4.35 -14.10
CA ARG A 181 11.27 3.95 -14.95
C ARG A 181 11.22 2.47 -15.25
N ASP A 182 11.57 2.07 -16.47
CA ASP A 182 11.76 0.65 -16.77
C ASP A 182 12.86 0.09 -15.85
N LYS A 183 12.50 -0.97 -15.12
CA LYS A 183 13.39 -1.64 -14.18
C LYS A 183 14.66 -2.19 -14.84
N GLN A 184 14.65 -2.45 -16.15
CA GLN A 184 15.84 -2.87 -16.91
C GLN A 184 16.86 -1.74 -17.06
N ASN A 185 16.43 -0.47 -16.94
CA ASN A 185 17.30 0.71 -16.99
C ASN A 185 17.85 1.10 -15.61
N SER A 186 17.65 0.27 -14.59
CA SER A 186 18.17 0.55 -13.25
C SER A 186 19.70 0.31 -13.21
N ARG A 187 20.41 1.09 -12.37
CA ARG A 187 21.87 0.97 -12.14
C ARG A 187 22.23 0.53 -10.74
N THR A 188 21.29 0.65 -9.81
CA THR A 188 21.43 0.20 -8.44
C THR A 188 20.26 -0.72 -8.08
N VAL A 189 20.52 -1.89 -7.52
CA VAL A 189 19.51 -2.76 -6.97
C VAL A 189 19.50 -2.66 -5.46
N ILE A 190 18.35 -2.29 -4.90
CA ILE A 190 18.12 -2.21 -3.47
C ILE A 190 17.46 -3.50 -2.99
N GLY A 191 18.24 -4.41 -2.42
CA GLY A 191 17.71 -5.64 -1.82
C GLY A 191 17.13 -5.38 -0.44
N VAL A 192 15.87 -5.77 -0.21
CA VAL A 192 15.14 -5.51 1.03
C VAL A 192 14.79 -6.82 1.73
N ALA A 193 15.47 -7.12 2.84
CA ALA A 193 15.17 -8.25 3.71
C ALA A 193 14.27 -7.79 4.86
N VAL A 194 12.99 -8.21 4.86
CA VAL A 194 12.00 -7.82 5.87
C VAL A 194 11.97 -8.83 7.01
N ASN A 195 12.06 -8.35 8.25
CA ASN A 195 11.95 -9.13 9.47
C ASN A 195 10.85 -8.60 10.40
N GLU A 196 10.62 -9.29 11.50
CA GLU A 196 9.55 -8.98 12.46
C GLU A 196 9.77 -7.65 13.21
N ASP A 197 11.02 -7.25 13.40
CA ASP A 197 11.43 -6.11 14.22
C ASP A 197 12.40 -5.15 13.52
N HIS A 198 12.74 -5.40 12.26
CA HIS A 198 13.61 -4.56 11.44
C HIS A 198 13.55 -4.94 9.96
N VAL A 199 14.05 -4.06 9.12
CA VAL A 199 14.40 -4.35 7.71
C VAL A 199 15.89 -4.11 7.50
N ALA A 200 16.52 -4.97 6.70
CA ALA A 200 17.89 -4.76 6.23
C ALA A 200 17.88 -4.43 4.74
N LEU A 201 18.60 -3.40 4.36
CA LEU A 201 18.70 -2.88 3.01
C LEU A 201 20.14 -3.00 2.52
N THR A 202 20.30 -3.30 1.23
CA THR A 202 21.61 -3.31 0.55
C THR A 202 21.47 -2.65 -0.80
N ALA A 203 22.25 -1.63 -1.05
CA ALA A 203 22.45 -1.04 -2.37
C ALA A 203 23.60 -1.79 -3.10
N LEU A 204 23.25 -2.42 -4.22
CA LEU A 204 24.17 -3.19 -5.05
C LEU A 204 24.27 -2.54 -6.42
N THR A 205 25.49 -2.17 -6.84
CA THR A 205 25.83 -1.65 -8.17
C THR A 205 26.69 -2.64 -8.95
N ALA A 206 27.10 -2.27 -10.15
CA ALA A 206 28.05 -3.04 -10.96
C ALA A 206 29.41 -3.24 -10.25
N ASP A 207 29.81 -2.29 -9.40
CA ASP A 207 31.07 -2.31 -8.66
C ASP A 207 31.02 -3.09 -7.34
N GLY A 208 29.82 -3.56 -6.96
CA GLY A 208 29.58 -4.32 -5.73
C GLY A 208 28.61 -3.66 -4.76
N VAL A 209 28.68 -4.03 -3.47
CA VAL A 209 27.87 -3.40 -2.43
C VAL A 209 28.37 -1.99 -2.17
N GLU A 210 27.53 -0.99 -2.45
CA GLU A 210 27.82 0.41 -2.23
C GLU A 210 27.52 0.83 -0.79
N ASP A 211 26.33 0.46 -0.28
CA ASP A 211 25.92 0.79 1.09
C ASP A 211 24.93 -0.24 1.66
N THR A 212 24.80 -0.23 3.00
CA THR A 212 23.83 -1.08 3.74
C THR A 212 23.22 -0.31 4.91
N LEU A 213 21.90 -0.46 5.09
CA LEU A 213 21.14 0.16 6.17
C LEU A 213 20.30 -0.89 6.92
N VAL A 214 20.16 -0.73 8.22
CA VAL A 214 19.16 -1.45 9.02
C VAL A 214 18.23 -0.44 9.67
N ILE A 215 16.93 -0.59 9.45
CA ILE A 215 15.88 0.21 10.08
C ILE A 215 15.21 -0.66 11.13
N ASP A 216 15.37 -0.33 12.41
CA ASP A 216 14.81 -1.06 13.53
C ASP A 216 13.41 -0.51 13.89
N PHE A 217 12.45 -1.41 14.14
CA PHE A 217 11.09 -1.10 14.60
C PHE A 217 10.57 -2.16 15.61
N PRO A 218 11.27 -2.38 16.71
CA PRO A 218 10.94 -3.42 17.69
C PRO A 218 9.60 -3.18 18.38
N GLU A 219 9.10 -1.95 18.37
CA GLU A 219 7.84 -1.53 18.97
C GLU A 219 6.63 -2.23 18.33
N ILE A 220 6.67 -2.54 17.04
CA ILE A 220 5.59 -3.30 16.36
C ILE A 220 5.41 -4.66 17.04
N LYS A 221 6.50 -5.38 17.25
CA LYS A 221 6.48 -6.69 17.90
C LYS A 221 5.99 -6.62 19.33
N PHE A 222 6.49 -5.62 20.09
CA PHE A 222 6.12 -5.39 21.47
C PHE A 222 4.63 -5.07 21.62
N GLU A 223 4.12 -4.09 20.88
CA GLU A 223 2.72 -3.67 20.93
C GLU A 223 1.78 -4.78 20.48
N ARG A 224 2.09 -5.51 19.42
CA ARG A 224 1.30 -6.67 18.99
C ARG A 224 1.21 -7.74 20.06
N HIS A 225 2.30 -8.02 20.79
CA HIS A 225 2.27 -8.97 21.91
C HIS A 225 1.39 -8.43 23.05
N ARG A 226 1.47 -7.12 23.34
CA ARG A 226 0.64 -6.46 24.35
C ARG A 226 -0.85 -6.54 23.98
N TYR A 227 -1.23 -6.16 22.77
CA TYR A 227 -2.61 -6.25 22.28
C TYR A 227 -3.13 -7.68 22.25
N PHE A 228 -2.34 -8.63 21.83
CA PHE A 228 -2.70 -10.06 21.88
C PHE A 228 -3.04 -10.52 23.30
N THR A 229 -2.21 -10.15 24.28
CA THR A 229 -2.45 -10.49 25.69
C THR A 229 -3.72 -9.85 26.23
N MET A 230 -3.97 -8.59 25.87
CA MET A 230 -5.19 -7.87 26.26
C MET A 230 -6.42 -8.50 25.65
N ARG A 231 -6.45 -8.77 24.33
CA ARG A 231 -7.56 -9.43 23.64
C ARG A 231 -7.89 -10.79 24.25
N LYS A 232 -6.88 -11.60 24.56
CA LYS A 232 -7.10 -12.90 25.22
C LYS A 232 -7.80 -12.76 26.58
N ARG A 233 -7.44 -11.73 27.37
CA ARG A 233 -8.10 -11.45 28.65
C ARG A 233 -9.55 -11.01 28.47
N VAL A 234 -9.80 -10.13 27.50
CA VAL A 234 -11.12 -9.60 27.18
C VAL A 234 -12.05 -10.70 26.66
N GLN A 235 -11.56 -11.54 25.77
CA GLN A 235 -12.28 -12.70 25.22
C GLN A 235 -12.65 -13.69 26.34
N ASN A 236 -11.72 -13.98 27.25
CA ASN A 236 -12.02 -14.85 28.40
C ASN A 236 -13.05 -14.23 29.36
N ALA A 237 -13.24 -12.91 29.34
CA ALA A 237 -14.24 -12.18 30.13
C ALA A 237 -15.58 -11.98 29.38
N GLY A 238 -15.74 -12.47 28.14
CA GLY A 238 -16.95 -12.37 27.33
C GLY A 238 -17.32 -10.93 26.89
N LYS A 239 -16.30 -10.06 26.66
CA LYS A 239 -16.47 -8.64 26.29
C LYS A 239 -16.09 -8.38 24.84
N ASP A 240 -16.87 -8.84 23.90
CA ASP A 240 -16.54 -8.83 22.46
C ASP A 240 -16.38 -7.40 21.88
N SER A 241 -17.21 -6.43 22.28
CA SER A 241 -17.09 -5.04 21.81
C SER A 241 -15.74 -4.38 22.15
N ILE A 242 -15.16 -4.75 23.31
CA ILE A 242 -13.82 -4.27 23.70
C ILE A 242 -12.74 -4.97 22.88
N HIS A 243 -12.95 -6.24 22.53
CA HIS A 243 -12.04 -7.00 21.67
C HIS A 243 -11.87 -6.30 20.31
N ASP A 244 -12.96 -5.93 19.64
CA ASP A 244 -12.97 -5.29 18.34
C ASP A 244 -12.29 -3.90 18.39
N THR A 245 -12.56 -3.14 19.47
CA THR A 245 -11.89 -1.85 19.70
C THR A 245 -10.38 -2.00 19.85
N LEU A 246 -9.90 -3.04 20.54
CA LEU A 246 -8.47 -3.30 20.70
C LEU A 246 -7.81 -3.72 19.39
N GLU A 247 -8.50 -4.53 18.57
CA GLU A 247 -8.03 -4.95 17.26
C GLU A 247 -7.84 -3.76 16.33
N GLY A 248 -8.82 -2.87 16.23
CA GLY A 248 -8.72 -1.66 15.42
C GLY A 248 -7.62 -0.69 15.88
N ARG A 249 -7.31 -0.63 17.20
CA ARG A 249 -6.17 0.16 17.69
C ARG A 249 -4.83 -0.44 17.32
N GLU A 250 -4.68 -1.76 17.44
CA GLU A 250 -3.46 -2.46 17.02
C GLU A 250 -3.21 -2.24 15.53
N GLU A 251 -4.23 -2.43 14.71
CA GLU A 251 -4.14 -2.27 13.26
C GLU A 251 -3.68 -0.86 12.87
N ARG A 252 -4.29 0.19 13.44
CA ARG A 252 -3.87 1.59 13.19
C ARG A 252 -2.44 1.85 13.60
N PHE A 253 -2.01 1.36 14.77
CA PHE A 253 -0.63 1.53 15.25
C PHE A 253 0.36 0.85 14.29
N VAL A 254 0.11 -0.41 13.93
CA VAL A 254 0.99 -1.15 13.01
C VAL A 254 1.04 -0.46 11.64
N ARG A 255 -0.09 -0.04 11.11
CA ARG A 255 -0.18 0.67 9.83
C ARG A 255 0.64 1.96 9.83
N ASP A 256 0.50 2.81 10.85
CA ASP A 256 1.30 4.04 10.99
C ASP A 256 2.81 3.75 10.96
N ARG A 257 3.26 2.75 11.74
CA ARG A 257 4.67 2.37 11.77
C ARG A 257 5.17 1.85 10.43
N LEU A 258 4.38 1.02 9.74
CA LEU A 258 4.75 0.52 8.42
C LEU A 258 4.81 1.63 7.36
N HIS A 259 3.93 2.64 7.45
CA HIS A 259 4.02 3.83 6.61
C HIS A 259 5.32 4.61 6.83
N LYS A 260 5.78 4.73 8.08
CA LYS A 260 7.07 5.37 8.40
C LYS A 260 8.25 4.55 7.86
N VAL A 261 8.29 3.25 8.15
CA VAL A 261 9.33 2.35 7.62
C VAL A 261 9.41 2.40 6.09
N SER A 262 8.26 2.27 5.41
CA SER A 262 8.23 2.30 3.95
C SER A 262 8.71 3.64 3.37
N ARG A 263 8.43 4.77 4.03
CA ARG A 263 8.98 6.07 3.63
C ARG A 263 10.50 6.09 3.75
N HIS A 264 11.06 5.65 4.88
CA HIS A 264 12.51 5.58 5.06
C HIS A 264 13.21 4.68 4.04
N ILE A 265 12.58 3.54 3.67
CA ILE A 265 13.14 2.69 2.60
C ILE A 265 13.23 3.46 1.29
N VAL A 266 12.17 4.16 0.89
CA VAL A 266 12.14 4.93 -0.37
C VAL A 266 13.11 6.11 -0.34
N GLU A 267 13.12 6.89 0.75
CA GLU A 267 14.03 8.03 0.92
C GLU A 267 15.52 7.61 0.86
N TRP A 268 15.86 6.48 1.49
CA TRP A 268 17.22 5.95 1.39
C TRP A 268 17.53 5.45 -0.03
N SER A 269 16.57 4.80 -0.69
CA SER A 269 16.75 4.32 -2.06
C SER A 269 16.98 5.43 -3.08
N ARG A 270 16.36 6.61 -2.88
CA ARG A 270 16.52 7.79 -3.76
C ARG A 270 17.94 8.35 -3.83
N GLN A 271 18.80 8.03 -2.86
CA GLN A 271 20.17 8.53 -2.81
C GLN A 271 21.06 7.88 -3.86
N PHE A 272 20.64 6.76 -4.46
CA PHE A 272 21.41 6.00 -5.42
C PHE A 272 21.00 6.28 -6.87
N GLU A 273 21.91 6.04 -7.80
CA GLU A 273 21.67 6.26 -9.22
C GLU A 273 20.70 5.21 -9.77
N SER A 274 19.59 5.66 -10.33
CA SER A 274 18.59 4.80 -11.00
C SER A 274 18.23 3.54 -10.21
N PRO A 275 17.75 3.64 -8.95
CA PRO A 275 17.50 2.49 -8.10
C PRO A 275 16.30 1.65 -8.58
N CYS A 276 16.34 0.34 -8.28
CA CYS A 276 15.21 -0.58 -8.32
C CYS A 276 15.10 -1.29 -6.97
N ILE A 277 13.95 -1.26 -6.32
CA ILE A 277 13.75 -1.92 -5.03
C ILE A 277 13.29 -3.35 -5.26
N VAL A 278 13.98 -4.32 -4.65
CA VAL A 278 13.72 -5.76 -4.83
C VAL A 278 13.33 -6.40 -3.50
N PHE A 279 12.20 -7.10 -3.52
CA PHE A 279 11.65 -7.86 -2.39
C PHE A 279 11.64 -9.35 -2.66
N GLU A 280 11.49 -10.14 -1.61
CA GLU A 280 11.12 -11.56 -1.71
C GLU A 280 9.62 -11.70 -2.01
N ASP A 281 9.25 -12.59 -2.94
CA ASP A 281 7.86 -12.98 -3.15
C ASP A 281 7.43 -13.95 -2.07
N LEU A 282 6.64 -13.45 -1.13
CA LEU A 282 6.18 -14.22 0.02
C LEU A 282 4.83 -14.92 -0.23
N LYS A 283 4.29 -14.90 -1.46
CA LYS A 283 2.99 -15.53 -1.78
C LYS A 283 3.03 -17.03 -1.53
N GLU A 284 4.03 -17.71 -2.04
CA GLU A 284 4.16 -19.16 -1.93
C GLU A 284 4.60 -19.65 -0.54
N MET A 285 5.14 -18.77 0.32
CA MET A 285 5.56 -19.16 1.67
C MET A 285 4.38 -19.48 2.60
N ARG A 286 3.16 -19.00 2.33
CA ARG A 286 1.98 -19.29 3.14
C ARG A 286 1.49 -20.72 2.97
N ASP A 287 1.55 -21.24 1.77
CA ASP A 287 0.96 -22.53 1.40
C ASP A 287 1.88 -23.73 1.71
N SER A 288 3.20 -23.47 1.82
CA SER A 288 4.21 -24.52 2.01
C SER A 288 4.76 -24.64 3.44
N ILE A 289 4.33 -23.77 4.39
CA ILE A 289 4.92 -23.68 5.72
C ILE A 289 3.99 -24.27 6.79
N ASP A 290 4.27 -25.49 7.20
CA ASP A 290 3.78 -26.06 8.46
C ASP A 290 4.91 -26.12 9.51
N TYR A 291 5.13 -25.00 10.18
CA TYR A 291 6.08 -24.92 11.32
C TYR A 291 5.41 -25.08 12.68
N GLY A 292 4.17 -25.58 12.70
CA GLY A 292 3.36 -25.70 13.90
C GLY A 292 2.64 -24.39 14.31
N THR A 293 1.56 -24.54 15.08
CA THR A 293 0.56 -23.51 15.39
C THR A 293 1.13 -22.17 15.88
N ARG A 294 2.24 -22.18 16.63
CA ARG A 294 2.86 -20.97 17.18
C ARG A 294 3.63 -20.18 16.14
N MET A 295 4.32 -20.84 15.23
CA MET A 295 5.11 -20.21 14.17
C MET A 295 4.20 -19.78 13.02
N ASN A 296 3.25 -20.61 12.62
CA ASN A 296 2.25 -20.28 11.60
C ASN A 296 1.47 -19.03 12.00
N ARG A 297 1.03 -18.91 13.27
CA ARG A 297 0.40 -17.69 13.79
C ARG A 297 1.31 -16.46 13.65
N ARG A 298 2.61 -16.55 13.91
CA ARG A 298 3.55 -15.43 13.76
C ARG A 298 3.68 -15.00 12.31
N LEU A 299 3.76 -15.94 11.37
CA LEU A 299 3.95 -15.70 9.95
C LEU A 299 2.67 -15.18 9.28
N HIS A 300 1.50 -15.76 9.60
CA HIS A 300 0.21 -15.30 9.05
C HIS A 300 -0.18 -13.88 9.48
N HIS A 301 0.31 -13.40 10.61
CA HIS A 301 0.00 -12.07 11.12
C HIS A 301 1.11 -11.04 10.88
N LEU A 302 2.23 -11.41 10.24
CA LEU A 302 3.28 -10.42 9.97
C LEU A 302 2.89 -9.53 8.79
N PRO A 303 2.96 -8.20 8.96
CA PRO A 303 2.52 -7.25 7.96
C PRO A 303 3.57 -7.05 6.85
N PHE A 304 4.30 -8.11 6.47
CA PHE A 304 5.36 -8.04 5.44
C PHE A 304 4.81 -7.59 4.09
N ARG A 305 3.68 -8.15 3.66
CA ARG A 305 3.03 -7.76 2.40
C ARG A 305 2.56 -6.31 2.43
N ALA A 306 2.01 -5.85 3.58
CA ALA A 306 1.62 -4.46 3.74
C ALA A 306 2.82 -3.53 3.61
N LEU A 307 3.96 -3.86 4.23
CA LEU A 307 5.20 -3.08 4.08
C LEU A 307 5.68 -3.05 2.62
N GLN A 308 5.71 -4.20 1.94
CA GLN A 308 6.06 -4.28 0.52
C GLN A 308 5.12 -3.43 -0.32
N PHE A 309 3.81 -3.53 -0.10
CA PHE A 309 2.81 -2.72 -0.79
C PHE A 309 3.01 -1.22 -0.54
N TYR A 310 3.17 -0.81 0.75
CA TYR A 310 3.41 0.60 1.09
C TYR A 310 4.72 1.14 0.52
N THR A 311 5.75 0.32 0.45
CA THR A 311 7.01 0.72 -0.18
C THR A 311 6.85 0.83 -1.69
N SER A 312 6.19 -0.15 -2.32
CA SER A 312 6.03 -0.21 -3.78
C SER A 312 5.28 1.01 -4.32
N TYR A 313 4.12 1.37 -3.73
CA TYR A 313 3.39 2.53 -4.24
C TYR A 313 4.13 3.85 -3.97
N LYS A 314 4.83 3.99 -2.83
CA LYS A 314 5.64 5.18 -2.57
C LYS A 314 6.86 5.27 -3.47
N ALA A 315 7.50 4.13 -3.77
CA ALA A 315 8.61 4.06 -4.72
C ALA A 315 8.16 4.47 -6.12
N SER A 316 6.95 4.02 -6.54
CA SER A 316 6.41 4.41 -7.83
C SER A 316 6.19 5.93 -7.94
N PHE A 317 5.75 6.61 -6.86
CA PHE A 317 5.66 8.08 -6.84
C PHE A 317 7.00 8.81 -7.01
N GLU A 318 8.10 8.13 -6.73
CA GLU A 318 9.46 8.64 -6.94
C GLU A 318 10.07 8.12 -8.26
N GLY A 319 9.25 7.51 -9.13
CA GLY A 319 9.71 6.90 -10.38
C GLY A 319 10.62 5.69 -10.19
N ILE A 320 10.65 5.10 -8.99
CA ILE A 320 11.49 3.96 -8.63
C ILE A 320 10.72 2.66 -8.88
N PRO A 321 11.18 1.79 -9.79
CA PRO A 321 10.56 0.50 -10.04
C PRO A 321 10.77 -0.46 -8.87
N THR A 322 9.83 -1.40 -8.71
CA THR A 322 9.93 -2.49 -7.76
C THR A 322 9.88 -3.85 -8.45
N ALA A 323 10.54 -4.86 -7.87
CA ALA A 323 10.55 -6.21 -8.38
C ALA A 323 10.49 -7.23 -7.21
N TRP A 324 10.07 -8.45 -7.51
CA TRP A 324 9.99 -9.55 -6.54
C TRP A 324 10.79 -10.73 -7.04
N ILE A 325 11.49 -11.42 -6.13
CA ILE A 325 12.31 -12.60 -6.42
C ILE A 325 11.87 -13.77 -5.55
N SER A 326 12.20 -15.02 -5.97
CA SER A 326 11.96 -16.20 -5.14
C SER A 326 12.74 -16.11 -3.82
N PRO A 327 12.09 -16.38 -2.67
CA PRO A 327 12.71 -16.32 -1.35
C PRO A 327 13.69 -17.46 -1.07
N GLU A 328 13.77 -18.46 -1.96
CA GLU A 328 14.59 -19.63 -1.77
C GLU A 328 16.06 -19.29 -1.52
N TYR A 329 16.60 -19.83 -0.45
CA TYR A 329 18.03 -19.77 -0.07
C TYR A 329 18.60 -18.36 0.21
N THR A 330 17.84 -17.29 0.14
CA THR A 330 18.33 -15.92 0.38
C THR A 330 19.02 -15.77 1.73
N SER A 331 18.53 -16.45 2.77
CA SER A 331 19.10 -16.41 4.13
C SER A 331 20.16 -17.50 4.40
N GLN A 332 20.36 -18.45 3.47
CA GLN A 332 21.27 -19.59 3.64
C GLN A 332 22.52 -19.50 2.75
N ARG A 333 22.43 -18.74 1.65
CA ARG A 333 23.51 -18.52 0.70
C ARG A 333 24.55 -17.56 1.27
N CYS A 334 25.83 -17.91 1.15
CA CYS A 334 26.91 -17.01 1.52
C CYS A 334 27.02 -15.86 0.50
N PRO A 335 26.95 -14.58 0.95
CA PRO A 335 27.07 -13.46 0.03
C PRO A 335 28.47 -13.31 -0.58
N MET A 336 29.50 -13.96 0.04
CA MET A 336 30.89 -13.87 -0.43
C MET A 336 31.25 -14.96 -1.46
N CYS A 337 30.94 -16.21 -1.18
CA CYS A 337 31.38 -17.34 -2.03
C CYS A 337 30.23 -18.09 -2.69
N GLY A 338 28.99 -17.72 -2.44
CA GLY A 338 27.81 -18.37 -3.02
C GLY A 338 27.44 -19.73 -2.42
N HIS A 339 28.27 -20.30 -1.52
CA HIS A 339 27.98 -21.59 -0.88
C HIS A 339 26.66 -21.52 -0.13
N THR A 340 25.77 -22.48 -0.42
CA THR A 340 24.41 -22.50 0.14
C THR A 340 24.25 -23.75 1.01
N GLU A 341 24.06 -23.53 2.30
CA GLU A 341 23.83 -24.60 3.27
C GLU A 341 22.98 -24.09 4.45
N ARG A 342 22.00 -24.90 4.88
CA ARG A 342 21.13 -24.55 6.02
C ARG A 342 21.94 -24.27 7.29
N GLY A 343 23.05 -24.94 7.49
CA GLY A 343 23.94 -24.76 8.64
C GLY A 343 24.75 -23.48 8.67
N ASN A 344 24.73 -22.67 7.60
CA ASN A 344 25.37 -21.36 7.55
C ASN A 344 24.68 -20.32 8.45
N ARG A 345 23.35 -20.47 8.66
CA ARG A 345 22.55 -19.55 9.48
C ARG A 345 22.24 -20.15 10.86
N HIS A 346 22.52 -19.37 11.90
CA HIS A 346 22.10 -19.66 13.26
C HIS A 346 21.46 -18.41 13.89
N LYS A 347 20.12 -18.32 13.86
CA LYS A 347 19.35 -17.13 14.31
C LYS A 347 19.79 -15.86 13.56
N LYS A 348 20.33 -14.86 14.29
CA LYS A 348 20.84 -13.59 13.74
C LYS A 348 22.31 -13.65 13.30
N ARG A 349 23.00 -14.80 13.46
CA ARG A 349 24.39 -15.00 13.07
C ARG A 349 24.46 -15.83 11.79
N PHE A 350 25.33 -15.42 10.89
CA PHE A 350 25.71 -16.17 9.69
C PHE A 350 27.19 -16.53 9.78
N LYS A 351 27.53 -17.77 9.52
CA LYS A 351 28.92 -18.25 9.35
C LYS A 351 28.94 -19.24 8.20
N CYS A 352 29.62 -18.89 7.12
CA CYS A 352 29.81 -19.78 5.98
C CYS A 352 30.71 -20.97 6.35
N LYS A 353 30.28 -22.17 6.08
CA LYS A 353 31.07 -23.39 6.31
C LYS A 353 32.14 -23.62 5.24
N SER A 354 32.07 -22.95 4.11
CA SER A 354 33.03 -23.07 3.02
C SER A 354 34.16 -22.03 3.11
N CYS A 355 33.85 -20.74 3.24
CA CYS A 355 34.84 -19.66 3.25
C CYS A 355 35.00 -18.95 4.60
N GLU A 356 34.36 -19.47 5.65
CA GLU A 356 34.37 -18.94 7.03
C GLU A 356 33.87 -17.46 7.18
N HIS A 357 33.34 -16.87 6.13
CA HIS A 357 32.73 -15.53 6.20
C HIS A 357 31.68 -15.47 7.32
N GLN A 358 31.77 -14.43 8.15
CA GLN A 358 30.84 -14.19 9.26
C GLN A 358 30.15 -12.83 9.05
N ASP A 359 28.83 -12.83 9.25
CA ASP A 359 28.00 -11.62 9.11
C ASP A 359 26.72 -11.72 9.95
N HIS A 360 25.93 -10.63 9.96
CA HIS A 360 24.55 -10.67 10.43
C HIS A 360 23.68 -11.32 9.34
N SER A 361 22.86 -12.32 9.75
CA SER A 361 22.09 -13.12 8.78
C SER A 361 21.18 -12.30 7.89
N ASP A 362 20.62 -11.21 8.42
CA ASP A 362 19.62 -10.42 7.69
C ASP A 362 20.29 -9.43 6.73
N ARG A 363 21.51 -8.95 7.06
CA ARG A 363 22.35 -8.21 6.11
C ARG A 363 22.79 -9.12 4.95
N GLY A 364 23.25 -10.33 5.24
CA GLY A 364 23.57 -11.32 4.20
C GLY A 364 22.37 -11.65 3.32
N ALA A 365 21.17 -11.71 3.91
CA ALA A 365 19.92 -11.90 3.15
C ALA A 365 19.64 -10.73 2.21
N SER A 366 19.74 -9.45 2.66
CA SER A 366 19.51 -8.30 1.78
C SER A 366 20.49 -8.23 0.61
N VAL A 367 21.76 -8.61 0.82
CA VAL A 367 22.75 -8.77 -0.27
C VAL A 367 22.28 -9.84 -1.26
N ASN A 368 21.87 -11.01 -0.78
CA ASN A 368 21.43 -12.10 -1.64
C ASN A 368 20.15 -11.76 -2.41
N ILE A 369 19.23 -10.98 -1.81
CA ILE A 369 18.04 -10.45 -2.49
C ILE A 369 18.45 -9.52 -3.62
N ALA A 370 19.37 -8.58 -3.37
CA ALA A 370 19.89 -7.68 -4.39
C ALA A 370 20.54 -8.45 -5.55
N VAL A 371 21.38 -9.44 -5.26
CA VAL A 371 22.04 -10.31 -6.25
C VAL A 371 21.03 -11.05 -7.12
N LYS A 372 20.00 -11.66 -6.50
CA LYS A 372 18.93 -12.34 -7.26
C LYS A 372 18.11 -11.32 -8.08
N GLY A 373 17.91 -10.11 -7.56
CA GLY A 373 17.28 -9.01 -8.30
C GLY A 373 18.02 -8.69 -9.59
N VAL A 374 19.32 -8.53 -9.52
CA VAL A 374 20.17 -8.30 -10.70
C VAL A 374 20.01 -9.44 -11.72
N GLN A 375 20.03 -10.69 -11.28
CA GLN A 375 19.83 -11.85 -12.15
C GLN A 375 18.46 -11.85 -12.83
N LYS A 376 17.41 -11.50 -12.11
CA LYS A 376 16.04 -11.42 -12.63
C LYS A 376 15.84 -10.27 -13.62
N LEU A 377 16.56 -9.18 -13.45
CA LEU A 377 16.48 -7.99 -14.29
C LEU A 377 17.32 -8.11 -15.57
N ASP A 378 17.96 -9.27 -15.80
CA ASP A 378 18.86 -9.54 -16.95
C ASP A 378 19.93 -8.44 -17.13
N TRP A 379 20.39 -7.89 -16.01
CA TRP A 379 21.47 -6.93 -16.06
C TRP A 379 22.73 -7.61 -16.61
N ASN A 380 23.15 -7.16 -17.76
CA ASN A 380 24.39 -7.60 -18.37
C ASN A 380 25.60 -6.98 -17.65
N VAL A 381 25.81 -7.36 -16.39
CA VAL A 381 26.94 -6.93 -15.59
C VAL A 381 28.00 -8.01 -15.58
N PRO A 382 29.13 -7.80 -16.28
CA PRO A 382 30.19 -8.82 -16.41
C PRO A 382 30.76 -9.30 -15.06
N ALA A 383 30.69 -8.46 -14.03
CA ALA A 383 31.25 -8.75 -12.70
C ALA A 383 30.40 -9.67 -11.82
N LEU A 384 29.11 -9.91 -12.15
CA LEU A 384 28.21 -10.72 -11.31
C LEU A 384 28.40 -12.23 -11.43
N ASN A 385 29.06 -12.71 -12.47
CA ASN A 385 29.49 -14.11 -12.59
C ASN A 385 30.72 -14.42 -11.71
N SER A 386 31.36 -13.40 -11.18
CA SER A 386 32.50 -13.46 -10.27
C SER A 386 32.30 -12.54 -9.06
N LEU A 387 31.12 -12.59 -8.43
CA LEU A 387 30.90 -11.79 -7.22
C LEU A 387 31.97 -12.04 -6.17
N PRO A 388 32.98 -11.21 -6.13
CA PRO A 388 33.58 -10.90 -4.88
C PRO A 388 33.16 -9.49 -4.52
N VAL A 389 33.06 -9.27 -3.33
CA VAL A 389 33.24 -7.95 -2.73
C VAL A 389 31.95 -7.38 -2.14
N VAL A 390 31.52 -8.08 -1.13
CA VAL A 390 31.09 -7.34 0.06
C VAL A 390 32.37 -6.76 0.67
N ARG A 391 32.88 -5.63 0.17
CA ARG A 391 33.78 -4.80 0.98
C ARG A 391 33.06 -4.59 2.31
N LYS A 392 33.79 -4.58 3.43
CA LYS A 392 33.22 -4.23 4.74
C LYS A 392 32.66 -2.81 4.65
N VAL A 393 31.40 -2.71 4.24
CA VAL A 393 30.66 -1.45 4.32
C VAL A 393 30.13 -1.38 5.74
N SER A 394 30.35 -0.28 6.42
CA SER A 394 29.78 -0.03 7.74
C SER A 394 28.26 0.02 7.61
N THR A 395 27.57 -0.85 8.33
CA THR A 395 26.10 -0.84 8.34
C THR A 395 25.61 0.26 9.27
N GLU A 396 24.92 1.26 8.73
CA GLU A 396 24.21 2.23 9.53
C GLU A 396 22.96 1.60 10.15
N ARG A 397 22.65 1.96 11.40
CA ARG A 397 21.39 1.60 12.06
C ARG A 397 20.61 2.85 12.40
N ARG A 398 19.34 2.88 11.97
CA ARG A 398 18.39 3.94 12.32
C ARG A 398 17.23 3.34 13.07
N SER A 399 16.82 3.96 14.17
CA SER A 399 15.56 3.67 14.84
C SER A 399 14.49 4.65 14.33
N LEU A 400 13.25 4.19 14.23
CA LEU A 400 12.12 5.08 14.00
C LEU A 400 11.92 5.96 15.24
N SER A 401 12.22 7.22 15.12
CA SER A 401 11.91 8.24 16.13
C SER A 401 10.43 8.63 16.06
#